data_7edb8f4abc4a031622ee4ecddf7e33e0
#
_entry.id   7edb8f4abc4a031622ee4ecddf7e33e0
#
_cell.length_a   1.000
_cell.length_b   1.000
_cell.length_c   1.000
_cell.angle_alpha   90.00
_cell.angle_beta   90.00
_cell.angle_gamma   90.00
#
_symmetry.space_group_name_H-M   'P 1'
#
loop_
_entity.id
_entity.type
_entity.pdbx_description
1 polymer ?
#
loop_
_entity_poly.entity_id
_entity_poly.type
_entity_poly.pdbx_seq_one_letter_code
_entity_poly.pdbx_strand_id
1 'polypeptide(L)'
;MPSKITLFFITPAAPQKSLLKELNSLLYYIRLKKGDNMIQIDFDIIVYRENETFIAYCPELDVSSCGNTINHAKEMLRTAVRLFLEEVEKMGTLDEILSEANYVKDTSGRWIPPKLVATELASI
;
A
#
# COMPACT_ATOMS: atom_id res chain seq x y z
N MET A 1 0.58 -19.43 -3.15
CA MET A 1 0.06 -18.53 -4.16
C MET A 1 1.02 -17.38 -4.41
N PRO A 2 1.48 -17.22 -5.61
CA PRO A 2 2.41 -16.12 -5.86
C PRO A 2 1.70 -14.80 -5.66
N SER A 3 2.40 -13.90 -5.04
CA SER A 3 1.84 -12.61 -4.76
C SER A 3 1.93 -11.73 -6.01
N LYS A 4 0.80 -11.35 -6.55
CA LYS A 4 0.76 -10.39 -7.63
C LYS A 4 1.24 -9.03 -7.17
N ILE A 5 1.23 -8.84 -5.89
CA ILE A 5 1.45 -7.55 -5.27
C ILE A 5 2.91 -7.22 -5.13
N THR A 6 3.76 -8.23 -5.32
CA THR A 6 5.19 -8.03 -5.36
C THR A 6 5.59 -6.99 -6.41
N LEU A 7 4.77 -6.82 -7.44
CA LEU A 7 5.04 -5.83 -8.47
C LEU A 7 5.07 -4.41 -7.94
N PHE A 8 4.43 -4.18 -6.79
CA PHE A 8 4.37 -2.85 -6.21
C PHE A 8 5.39 -2.64 -5.11
N PHE A 9 6.34 -3.54 -5.00
CA PHE A 9 7.42 -3.35 -4.06
C PHE A 9 8.37 -2.29 -4.58
N ILE A 10 8.50 -1.21 -3.82
CA ILE A 10 9.36 -0.10 -4.18
C ILE A 10 10.62 -0.18 -3.36
N THR A 11 11.72 -0.54 -4.01
CA THR A 11 13.00 -0.68 -3.31
C THR A 11 13.71 0.66 -3.25
N PRO A 12 14.47 0.92 -2.19
CA PRO A 12 15.21 2.17 -2.06
C PRO A 12 16.52 2.10 -2.85
N ALA A 13 16.41 2.24 -4.15
CA ALA A 13 17.60 2.34 -4.98
C ALA A 13 18.16 3.75 -4.86
N ALA A 14 19.40 3.93 -5.28
CA ALA A 14 20.15 5.14 -5.04
C ALA A 14 19.41 6.45 -5.30
N PRO A 15 18.83 6.72 -6.45
CA PRO A 15 18.22 8.02 -6.71
C PRO A 15 16.78 8.12 -6.19
N GLN A 16 16.59 7.74 -4.95
CA GLN A 16 15.25 7.68 -4.37
C GLN A 16 14.50 8.99 -4.41
N LYS A 17 15.21 10.08 -4.16
CA LYS A 17 14.54 11.37 -4.03
C LYS A 17 13.85 11.80 -5.32
N SER A 18 14.47 11.58 -6.47
CA SER A 18 13.84 12.01 -7.71
C SER A 18 12.69 11.08 -8.08
N LEU A 19 12.83 9.78 -7.81
CA LEU A 19 11.74 8.84 -8.07
C LEU A 19 10.54 9.15 -7.19
N LEU A 20 10.78 9.40 -5.91
CA LEU A 20 9.71 9.73 -4.98
C LEU A 20 9.00 11.00 -5.40
N LYS A 21 9.75 12.00 -5.84
CA LYS A 21 9.20 13.25 -6.28
C LYS A 21 8.30 13.06 -7.50
N GLU A 22 8.73 12.21 -8.44
CA GLU A 22 7.93 11.92 -9.61
C GLU A 22 6.64 11.20 -9.25
N LEU A 23 6.73 10.24 -8.35
CA LEU A 23 5.55 9.51 -7.91
C LEU A 23 4.56 10.43 -7.20
N ASN A 24 5.07 11.31 -6.35
CA ASN A 24 4.20 12.26 -5.65
C ASN A 24 3.53 13.23 -6.60
N SER A 25 4.27 13.70 -7.60
CA SER A 25 3.72 14.59 -8.61
C SER A 25 2.63 13.90 -9.43
N LEU A 26 2.88 12.65 -9.80
CA LEU A 26 1.92 11.87 -10.56
C LEU A 26 0.65 11.63 -9.74
N LEU A 27 0.80 11.29 -8.47
CA LEU A 27 -0.33 11.09 -7.58
C LEU A 27 -1.16 12.36 -7.44
N TYR A 28 -0.48 13.49 -7.28
CA TYR A 28 -1.17 14.76 -7.15
C TYR A 28 -1.97 15.06 -8.41
N TYR A 29 -1.35 14.84 -9.56
CA TYR A 29 -2.01 15.05 -10.85
C TYR A 29 -3.24 14.15 -11.01
N ILE A 30 -3.10 12.88 -10.67
CA ILE A 30 -4.21 11.93 -10.76
C ILE A 30 -5.34 12.35 -9.84
N ARG A 31 -5.01 12.80 -8.64
CA ARG A 31 -6.01 13.25 -7.67
C ARG A 31 -6.79 14.44 -8.20
N LEU A 32 -6.09 15.39 -8.80
CA LEU A 32 -6.74 16.56 -9.40
C LEU A 32 -7.67 16.18 -10.53
N LYS A 33 -7.24 15.22 -11.35
CA LYS A 33 -8.01 14.78 -12.48
C LYS A 33 -9.27 14.03 -12.08
N LYS A 34 -9.18 13.22 -11.04
CA LYS A 34 -10.29 12.40 -10.61
C LYS A 34 -11.28 13.12 -9.70
N GLY A 35 -10.89 14.27 -9.20
CA GLY A 35 -11.75 14.99 -8.28
C GLY A 35 -11.93 14.24 -6.99
N ASP A 36 -13.17 13.99 -6.60
CA ASP A 36 -13.48 13.38 -5.31
C ASP A 36 -13.57 11.86 -5.34
N ASN A 37 -13.32 11.24 -6.47
CA ASN A 37 -13.43 9.78 -6.60
C ASN A 37 -12.20 9.09 -6.02
N MET A 38 -12.06 9.15 -4.71
CA MET A 38 -10.96 8.47 -4.03
C MET A 38 -11.48 7.23 -3.34
N ILE A 39 -10.72 6.16 -3.48
CA ILE A 39 -11.02 4.92 -2.78
C ILE A 39 -10.72 5.14 -1.30
N GLN A 40 -11.70 4.88 -0.45
CA GLN A 40 -11.51 4.99 0.99
C GLN A 40 -11.33 3.60 1.56
N ILE A 41 -10.17 3.36 2.13
CA ILE A 41 -9.78 2.04 2.59
C ILE A 41 -8.87 2.18 3.81
N ASP A 42 -9.05 1.29 4.75
CA ASP A 42 -8.17 1.19 5.89
C ASP A 42 -7.24 0.00 5.68
N PHE A 43 -6.03 0.10 6.17
CA PHE A 43 -5.09 -1.01 6.12
C PHE A 43 -4.05 -0.85 7.22
N ASP A 44 -3.49 -1.96 7.64
CA ASP A 44 -2.45 -1.96 8.66
C ASP A 44 -1.09 -1.76 8.03
N ILE A 45 -0.21 -1.12 8.78
CA ILE A 45 1.18 -0.93 8.36
C ILE A 45 2.07 -1.58 9.39
N ILE A 46 2.86 -2.54 8.96
CA ILE A 46 3.85 -3.20 9.79
C ILE A 46 5.21 -2.80 9.26
N VAL A 47 6.11 -2.40 10.17
CA VAL A 47 7.43 -1.94 9.74
C VAL A 47 8.48 -2.90 10.28
N TYR A 48 9.35 -3.35 9.38
CA TYR A 48 10.50 -4.18 9.70
C TYR A 48 11.77 -3.40 9.44
N ARG A 49 12.82 -3.76 10.14
CA ARG A 49 14.13 -3.21 9.87
C ARG A 49 14.98 -4.30 9.21
N GLU A 50 15.59 -3.96 8.10
CA GLU A 50 16.47 -4.86 7.39
C GLU A 50 17.76 -4.09 7.07
N ASN A 51 18.81 -4.42 7.80
CA ASN A 51 20.07 -3.67 7.75
C ASN A 51 19.79 -2.21 8.12
N GLU A 52 20.07 -1.27 7.25
CA GLU A 52 19.83 0.15 7.53
C GLU A 52 18.60 0.67 6.81
N THR A 53 17.77 -0.23 6.34
CA THR A 53 16.58 0.11 5.60
C THR A 53 15.35 -0.32 6.39
N PHE A 54 14.29 0.47 6.32
CA PHE A 54 13.02 0.12 6.92
C PHE A 54 12.05 -0.31 5.83
N ILE A 55 11.36 -1.41 6.08
CA ILE A 55 10.40 -1.96 5.14
C ILE A 55 9.02 -1.83 5.77
N ALA A 56 8.12 -1.13 5.09
CA ALA A 56 6.74 -1.02 5.51
C ALA A 56 5.91 -1.99 4.69
N TYR A 57 5.03 -2.70 5.36
CA TYR A 57 4.28 -3.79 4.75
C TYR A 57 2.80 -3.67 5.08
N CYS A 58 1.97 -3.84 4.08
CA CYS A 58 0.52 -3.91 4.23
C CYS A 58 0.13 -5.37 4.12
N PRO A 59 -0.18 -6.05 5.23
CA PRO A 59 -0.46 -7.48 5.17
C PRO A 59 -1.74 -7.83 4.43
N GLU A 60 -2.73 -6.96 4.47
CA GLU A 60 -4.01 -7.24 3.83
C GLU A 60 -3.88 -7.36 2.32
N LEU A 61 -3.08 -6.51 1.72
CA LEU A 61 -2.92 -6.47 0.27
C LEU A 61 -1.59 -7.04 -0.19
N ASP A 62 -0.75 -7.42 0.76
CA ASP A 62 0.58 -7.98 0.48
C ASP A 62 1.42 -7.01 -0.36
N VAL A 63 1.34 -5.73 -0.02
CA VAL A 63 2.12 -4.68 -0.66
C VAL A 63 3.19 -4.23 0.31
N SER A 64 4.40 -4.03 -0.17
CA SER A 64 5.47 -3.51 0.67
C SER A 64 6.25 -2.44 -0.05
N SER A 65 6.91 -1.61 0.75
CA SER A 65 7.79 -0.58 0.24
C SER A 65 8.85 -0.32 1.30
N CYS A 66 9.82 0.52 1.00
CA CYS A 66 10.87 0.74 1.98
C CYS A 66 11.39 2.17 1.92
N GLY A 67 12.11 2.54 2.96
CA GLY A 67 12.67 3.87 3.07
C GLY A 67 13.80 3.90 4.07
N ASN A 68 14.44 5.05 4.19
CA ASN A 68 15.59 5.22 5.08
C ASN A 68 15.19 5.50 6.52
N THR A 69 13.94 5.85 6.77
CA THR A 69 13.40 6.05 8.10
C THR A 69 12.05 5.35 8.18
N ILE A 70 11.57 5.18 9.39
CA ILE A 70 10.25 4.56 9.60
C ILE A 70 9.18 5.38 8.90
N ASN A 71 9.18 6.70 9.08
CA ASN A 71 8.18 7.55 8.45
C ASN A 71 8.28 7.52 6.94
N HIS A 72 9.50 7.54 6.42
CA HIS A 72 9.70 7.47 4.97
C HIS A 72 9.15 6.17 4.39
N ALA A 73 9.42 5.05 5.06
CA ALA A 73 8.91 3.76 4.61
C ALA A 73 7.37 3.75 4.60
N LYS A 74 6.76 4.31 5.65
CA LYS A 74 5.29 4.38 5.72
C LYS A 74 4.71 5.23 4.59
N GLU A 75 5.34 6.37 4.31
CA GLU A 75 4.88 7.24 3.23
C GLU A 75 4.98 6.54 1.89
N MET A 76 6.10 5.83 1.67
CA MET A 76 6.27 5.08 0.44
C MET A 76 5.24 3.98 0.31
N LEU A 77 4.90 3.34 1.42
CA LEU A 77 3.87 2.30 1.39
C LEU A 77 2.50 2.89 1.04
N ARG A 78 2.15 4.03 1.64
CA ARG A 78 0.87 4.67 1.30
C ARG A 78 0.78 4.98 -0.17
N THR A 79 1.87 5.46 -0.74
CA THR A 79 1.93 5.75 -2.17
C THR A 79 1.75 4.47 -2.98
N ALA A 80 2.46 3.40 -2.60
CA ALA A 80 2.39 2.13 -3.31
C ALA A 80 0.98 1.55 -3.26
N VAL A 81 0.35 1.58 -2.10
CA VAL A 81 -1.02 1.07 -1.95
C VAL A 81 -1.98 1.88 -2.81
N ARG A 82 -1.84 3.20 -2.79
CA ARG A 82 -2.73 4.05 -3.60
C ARG A 82 -2.59 3.76 -5.08
N LEU A 83 -1.35 3.65 -5.56
CA LEU A 83 -1.11 3.35 -6.96
C LEU A 83 -1.68 1.97 -7.33
N PHE A 84 -1.50 1.00 -6.46
CA PHE A 84 -2.05 -0.32 -6.68
C PHE A 84 -3.57 -0.29 -6.80
N LEU A 85 -4.23 0.40 -5.88
CA LEU A 85 -5.68 0.47 -5.89
C LEU A 85 -6.21 1.20 -7.12
N GLU A 86 -5.54 2.27 -7.52
CA GLU A 86 -5.96 2.99 -8.71
C GLU A 86 -5.79 2.14 -9.96
N GLU A 87 -4.75 1.34 -10.00
CA GLU A 87 -4.53 0.46 -11.14
C GLU A 87 -5.59 -0.62 -11.23
N VAL A 88 -5.90 -1.29 -10.12
CA VAL A 88 -6.91 -2.34 -10.14
C VAL A 88 -8.31 -1.78 -10.36
N GLU A 89 -8.55 -0.53 -9.97
CA GLU A 89 -9.81 0.13 -10.26
C GLU A 89 -9.96 0.36 -11.77
N LYS A 90 -8.89 0.81 -12.40
CA LYS A 90 -8.89 0.98 -13.86
C LYS A 90 -9.13 -0.33 -14.58
N MET A 91 -8.60 -1.42 -14.05
CA MET A 91 -8.77 -2.73 -14.64
C MET A 91 -10.15 -3.32 -14.38
N GLY A 92 -10.94 -2.69 -13.53
CA GLY A 92 -12.26 -3.18 -13.18
C GLY A 92 -12.26 -4.35 -12.22
N THR A 93 -11.16 -4.58 -11.51
CA THR A 93 -11.02 -5.73 -10.62
C THR A 93 -10.92 -5.33 -9.15
N LEU A 94 -11.21 -4.08 -8.82
CA LEU A 94 -11.05 -3.60 -7.45
C LEU A 94 -11.88 -4.40 -6.45
N ASP A 95 -13.18 -4.56 -6.72
CA ASP A 95 -14.07 -5.27 -5.80
C ASP A 95 -13.63 -6.71 -5.61
N GLU A 96 -13.21 -7.34 -6.69
CA GLU A 96 -12.78 -8.73 -6.66
C GLU A 96 -11.52 -8.89 -5.80
N ILE A 97 -10.55 -8.03 -6.02
CA ILE A 97 -9.28 -8.11 -5.30
C ILE A 97 -9.48 -7.82 -3.82
N LEU A 98 -10.30 -6.82 -3.49
CA LEU A 98 -10.54 -6.49 -2.09
C LEU A 98 -11.36 -7.58 -1.40
N SER A 99 -12.29 -8.19 -2.12
CA SER A 99 -13.05 -9.31 -1.56
C SER A 99 -12.15 -10.51 -1.29
N GLU A 100 -11.21 -10.79 -2.17
CA GLU A 100 -10.25 -11.87 -1.96
C GLU A 100 -9.36 -11.60 -0.75
N ALA A 101 -9.11 -10.33 -0.46
CA ALA A 101 -8.33 -9.92 0.71
C ALA A 101 -9.19 -9.85 1.98
N ASN A 102 -10.44 -10.29 1.89
CA ASN A 102 -11.39 -10.32 3.00
C ASN A 102 -11.79 -8.93 3.50
N TYR A 103 -11.77 -7.96 2.62
CA TYR A 103 -12.33 -6.65 2.92
C TYR A 103 -13.84 -6.69 2.79
N VAL A 104 -14.48 -5.85 3.57
CA VAL A 104 -15.94 -5.67 3.52
C VAL A 104 -16.20 -4.18 3.35
N LYS A 105 -17.13 -3.86 2.46
CA LYS A 105 -17.50 -2.46 2.23
C LYS A 105 -18.62 -2.09 3.21
N ASP A 106 -18.43 -1.02 3.96
CA ASP A 106 -19.45 -0.58 4.90
C ASP A 106 -20.51 0.28 4.21
N THR A 107 -21.48 0.76 4.98
CA THR A 107 -22.60 1.52 4.43
C THR A 107 -22.17 2.88 3.88
N SER A 108 -21.02 3.39 4.32
CA SER A 108 -20.51 4.67 3.84
C SER A 108 -19.65 4.52 2.59
N GLY A 109 -19.40 3.29 2.17
CA GLY A 109 -18.55 3.04 1.01
C GLY A 109 -17.09 2.86 1.33
N ARG A 110 -16.73 2.81 2.61
CA ARG A 110 -15.35 2.58 3.03
C ARG A 110 -15.06 1.09 3.09
N TRP A 111 -13.92 0.70 2.61
CA TRP A 111 -13.48 -0.70 2.66
C TRP A 111 -12.79 -0.97 4.00
N ILE A 112 -13.29 -1.95 4.72
CA ILE A 112 -12.84 -2.29 6.07
C ILE A 112 -12.10 -3.63 6.01
N PRO A 113 -10.85 -3.68 6.49
CA PRO A 113 -10.08 -4.92 6.45
C PRO A 113 -10.43 -5.83 7.62
N PRO A 114 -9.95 -7.08 7.60
CA PRO A 114 -9.98 -7.92 8.78
C PRO A 114 -9.23 -7.23 9.91
N LYS A 115 -9.72 -7.38 11.11
CA LYS A 115 -9.15 -6.70 12.26
C LYS A 115 -7.92 -7.43 12.78
N LEU A 116 -6.80 -6.73 12.83
CA LEU A 116 -5.60 -7.27 13.44
C LEU A 116 -5.77 -7.28 14.96
N VAL A 117 -5.67 -8.43 15.58
CA VAL A 117 -5.89 -8.54 17.03
C VAL A 117 -4.65 -8.97 17.81
N ALA A 118 -3.65 -9.55 17.14
CA ALA A 118 -2.46 -9.98 17.85
C ALA A 118 -1.28 -10.17 16.92
N THR A 119 -0.08 -9.88 17.41
CA THR A 119 1.15 -10.24 16.74
C THR A 119 2.08 -10.84 17.79
N GLU A 120 2.96 -11.72 17.34
CA GLU A 120 3.85 -12.42 18.26
C GLU A 120 5.11 -12.85 17.52
N LEU A 121 6.24 -12.72 18.21
CA LEU A 121 7.49 -13.28 17.69
C LEU A 121 7.60 -14.70 18.23
N ALA A 122 7.46 -15.68 17.35
CA ALA A 122 7.53 -17.08 17.73
C ALA A 122 8.82 -17.70 17.25
N SER A 123 9.30 -18.69 17.99
CA SER A 123 10.51 -19.44 17.63
C SER A 123 10.18 -20.91 17.60
N ILE A 124 10.84 -21.62 16.71
CA ILE A 124 10.72 -23.06 16.60
C ILE A 124 12.10 -23.69 16.73
#